data_31a488794e22cf5bdb68529f49f162a8
#
_entry.id   31a488794e22cf5bdb68529f49f162a8
#
_cell.length_a   1.000
_cell.length_b   1.000
_cell.length_c   1.000
_cell.angle_alpha   90.00
_cell.angle_beta   90.00
_cell.angle_gamma   90.00
#
_symmetry.space_group_name_H-M   'P 1'
#
loop_
_entity.id
_entity.type
_entity.pdbx_description
1 polymer ?
#
loop_
_entity_poly.entity_id
_entity_poly.type
_entity_poly.pdbx_seq_one_letter_code
_entity_poly.pdbx_strand_id
1 'polypeptide(L)'
;IGVMEIIPAFSMALFAGHIVDQSEKRNLLLKCIGLFSFISFGLFFLTSPSVESDWNSTYVLYSIYAFVFFGGLLRAFFGPTIFSLVALIVPKKVYPNAATWNSSTWQMASVLGPAFAGLTINWIGVHWSLCIVYGLVVMSFVLLFGISRKPILNPKIGEPVVQSLKEGVRFVFKTKAILGALSLDMIAVLFGGAVALLPVFAQDILKVGSEGFGLLRAAPAVGAFITMLITAYIPISKNAGLKLLAAIFSFGVCIIVFGLSSVF
;
A
#
# COMPACT_ATOMS: atom_id res chain seq x y z
N ILE A 1 10.21 -4.90 13.24
CA ILE A 1 9.92 -3.76 12.35
C ILE A 1 8.46 -3.81 11.89
N GLY A 2 7.99 -4.89 11.25
CA GLY A 2 6.62 -4.97 10.71
C GLY A 2 5.51 -4.67 11.72
N VAL A 3 5.62 -5.18 12.95
CA VAL A 3 4.64 -4.93 14.02
C VAL A 3 4.59 -3.44 14.40
N MET A 4 5.75 -2.77 14.44
CA MET A 4 5.86 -1.33 14.75
C MET A 4 5.21 -0.46 13.67
N GLU A 5 5.11 -0.94 12.44
CA GLU A 5 4.43 -0.25 11.34
C GLU A 5 2.92 -0.52 11.30
N ILE A 6 2.52 -1.78 11.52
CA ILE A 6 1.13 -2.23 11.37
C ILE A 6 0.24 -1.71 12.51
N ILE A 7 0.70 -1.75 13.75
CA ILE A 7 -0.10 -1.32 14.91
C ILE A 7 -0.56 0.14 14.76
N PRO A 8 0.33 1.13 14.52
CA PRO A 8 -0.11 2.51 14.36
C PRO A 8 -0.94 2.72 13.09
N ALA A 9 -0.63 2.06 11.98
CA ALA A 9 -1.41 2.16 10.75
C ALA A 9 -2.84 1.65 10.95
N PHE A 10 -3.00 0.50 11.62
CA PHE A 10 -4.32 -0.08 11.90
C PHE A 10 -5.14 0.77 12.88
N SER A 11 -4.51 1.23 13.98
CA SER A 11 -5.19 2.04 14.99
C SER A 11 -5.68 3.39 14.41
N MET A 12 -4.93 3.96 13.47
CA MET A 12 -5.28 5.24 12.84
C MET A 12 -6.19 5.09 11.60
N ALA A 13 -6.35 3.89 11.04
CA ALA A 13 -7.08 3.70 9.79
C ALA A 13 -8.52 4.25 9.83
N LEU A 14 -9.25 4.02 10.91
CA LEU A 14 -10.61 4.52 11.10
C LEU A 14 -10.64 6.05 11.26
N PHE A 15 -9.70 6.60 12.03
CA PHE A 15 -9.60 8.05 12.26
C PHE A 15 -9.12 8.78 11.01
N ALA A 16 -8.22 8.15 10.25
CA ALA A 16 -7.69 8.73 9.02
C ALA A 16 -8.80 9.04 8.01
N GLY A 17 -9.76 8.13 7.81
CA GLY A 17 -10.92 8.37 6.94
C GLY A 17 -11.68 9.64 7.32
N HIS A 18 -12.03 9.79 8.61
CA HIS A 18 -12.73 10.96 9.10
C HIS A 18 -11.94 12.26 8.90
N ILE A 19 -10.64 12.26 9.25
CA ILE A 19 -9.77 13.44 9.10
C ILE A 19 -9.62 13.80 7.62
N VAL A 20 -9.48 12.80 6.75
CA VAL A 20 -9.42 13.00 5.30
C VAL A 20 -10.69 13.66 4.80
N ASP A 21 -11.87 13.20 5.22
CA ASP A 21 -13.16 13.74 4.77
C ASP A 21 -13.36 15.20 5.16
N GLN A 22 -12.84 15.60 6.31
CA GLN A 22 -12.94 16.98 6.82
C GLN A 22 -11.80 17.90 6.38
N SER A 23 -10.77 17.38 5.73
CA SER A 23 -9.58 18.15 5.36
C SER A 23 -9.54 18.48 3.87
N GLU A 24 -8.86 19.59 3.53
CA GLU A 24 -8.45 19.85 2.14
C GLU A 24 -7.36 18.84 1.74
N LYS A 25 -7.66 18.02 0.73
CA LYS A 25 -6.94 16.78 0.39
C LYS A 25 -5.48 17.03 0.01
N ARG A 26 -5.23 18.10 -0.80
CA ARG A 26 -3.88 18.46 -1.22
C ARG A 26 -3.02 18.91 -0.03
N ASN A 27 -3.54 19.79 0.82
CA ASN A 27 -2.78 20.27 1.98
C ASN A 27 -2.53 19.15 2.99
N LEU A 28 -3.50 18.25 3.18
CA LEU A 28 -3.31 17.08 4.03
C LEU A 28 -2.19 16.19 3.47
N LEU A 29 -2.22 15.92 2.16
CA LEU A 29 -1.19 15.09 1.51
C LEU A 29 0.18 15.76 1.57
N LEU A 30 0.27 17.10 1.38
CA LEU A 30 1.52 17.86 1.57
C LEU A 30 2.07 17.71 2.99
N LYS A 31 1.22 17.82 4.01
CA LYS A 31 1.64 17.63 5.41
C LYS A 31 2.16 16.19 5.64
N CYS A 32 1.44 15.19 5.15
CA CYS A 32 1.83 13.78 5.30
C CYS A 32 3.15 13.48 4.59
N ILE A 33 3.34 13.94 3.34
CA ILE A 33 4.59 13.71 2.59
C ILE A 33 5.73 14.53 3.19
N GLY A 34 5.49 15.76 3.66
CA GLY A 34 6.50 16.57 4.36
C GLY A 34 7.01 15.89 5.63
N LEU A 35 6.10 15.36 6.46
CA LEU A 35 6.48 14.58 7.65
C LEU A 35 7.18 13.27 7.26
N PHE A 36 6.73 12.60 6.21
CA PHE A 36 7.38 11.40 5.70
C PHE A 36 8.77 11.68 5.13
N SER A 37 8.98 12.86 4.53
CA SER A 37 10.30 13.34 4.10
C SER A 37 11.25 13.51 5.30
N PHE A 38 10.75 14.03 6.41
CA PHE A 38 11.52 14.13 7.65
C PHE A 38 11.91 12.75 8.19
N ILE A 39 10.99 11.78 8.16
CA ILE A 39 11.27 10.39 8.55
C ILE A 39 12.33 9.78 7.64
N SER A 40 12.19 9.94 6.32
CA SER A 40 13.15 9.41 5.34
C SER A 40 14.53 10.04 5.50
N PHE A 41 14.59 11.33 5.79
CA PHE A 41 15.85 12.02 6.13
C PHE A 41 16.46 11.47 7.43
N GLY A 42 15.64 11.26 8.46
CA GLY A 42 16.09 10.68 9.74
C GLY A 42 16.71 9.29 9.56
N LEU A 43 16.06 8.42 8.77
CA LEU A 43 16.59 7.11 8.44
C LEU A 43 17.90 7.18 7.63
N PHE A 44 17.98 8.09 6.66
CA PHE A 44 19.20 8.36 5.92
C PHE A 44 20.33 8.83 6.85
N PHE A 45 20.03 9.76 7.75
CA PHE A 45 21.01 10.28 8.72
C PHE A 45 21.52 9.19 9.68
N LEU A 46 20.62 8.34 10.20
CA LEU A 46 20.98 7.26 11.12
C LEU A 46 21.90 6.20 10.51
N THR A 47 21.89 6.06 9.19
CA THR A 47 22.78 5.13 8.46
C THR A 47 24.07 5.78 7.98
N SER A 48 24.37 7.02 8.41
CA SER A 48 25.61 7.68 8.05
C SER A 48 26.80 7.05 8.79
N PRO A 49 27.98 6.98 8.16
CA PRO A 49 29.18 6.42 8.79
C PRO A 49 29.54 7.10 10.12
N SER A 50 29.26 8.39 10.27
CA SER A 50 29.53 9.15 11.50
C SER A 50 28.64 8.67 12.67
N VAL A 51 27.37 8.34 12.39
CA VAL A 51 26.46 7.84 13.43
C VAL A 51 26.81 6.40 13.79
N GLU A 52 27.20 5.59 12.80
CA GLU A 52 27.61 4.21 13.01
C GLU A 52 28.85 4.10 13.89
N SER A 53 29.80 5.05 13.79
CA SER A 53 31.01 5.08 14.61
C SER A 53 30.79 5.63 16.01
N ASP A 54 29.95 6.65 16.18
CA ASP A 54 29.92 7.47 17.38
C ASP A 54 28.74 7.14 18.31
N TRP A 55 27.68 6.55 17.78
CA TRP A 55 26.45 6.28 18.53
C TRP A 55 26.32 4.83 18.97
N ASN A 56 25.78 4.65 20.18
CA ASN A 56 25.46 3.31 20.66
C ASN A 56 24.39 2.67 19.76
N SER A 57 24.66 1.46 19.25
CA SER A 57 23.78 0.70 18.38
C SER A 57 22.35 0.54 18.92
N THR A 58 22.19 0.52 20.25
CA THR A 58 20.87 0.44 20.90
C THR A 58 20.04 1.69 20.66
N TYR A 59 20.64 2.89 20.74
CA TYR A 59 19.92 4.14 20.47
C TYR A 59 19.55 4.28 18.99
N VAL A 60 20.45 3.87 18.09
CA VAL A 60 20.16 3.83 16.64
C VAL A 60 18.96 2.92 16.36
N LEU A 61 18.94 1.73 16.98
CA LEU A 61 17.85 0.76 16.80
C LEU A 61 16.49 1.32 17.27
N TYR A 62 16.44 1.94 18.45
CA TYR A 62 15.21 2.54 18.96
C TYR A 62 14.76 3.73 18.12
N SER A 63 15.69 4.53 17.60
CA SER A 63 15.38 5.63 16.69
C SER A 63 14.77 5.12 15.38
N ILE A 64 15.30 4.03 14.82
CA ILE A 64 14.73 3.38 13.63
C ILE A 64 13.30 2.90 13.92
N TYR A 65 13.06 2.25 15.07
CA TYR A 65 11.71 1.82 15.44
C TYR A 65 10.75 3.00 15.60
N ALA A 66 11.21 4.11 16.19
CA ALA A 66 10.40 5.33 16.29
C ALA A 66 10.04 5.89 14.91
N PHE A 67 10.99 6.00 13.99
CA PHE A 67 10.72 6.47 12.63
C PHE A 67 9.76 5.53 11.87
N VAL A 68 9.93 4.22 12.01
CA VAL A 68 9.02 3.23 11.40
C VAL A 68 7.61 3.35 11.98
N PHE A 69 7.48 3.55 13.31
CA PHE A 69 6.20 3.74 13.97
C PHE A 69 5.47 4.99 13.44
N PHE A 70 6.15 6.13 13.39
CA PHE A 70 5.58 7.37 12.83
C PHE A 70 5.29 7.25 11.33
N GLY A 71 6.13 6.52 10.58
CA GLY A 71 5.86 6.18 9.18
C GLY A 71 4.57 5.39 9.01
N GLY A 72 4.31 4.41 9.89
CA GLY A 72 3.06 3.66 9.93
C GLY A 72 1.82 4.53 10.19
N LEU A 73 1.93 5.50 11.12
CA LEU A 73 0.85 6.47 11.36
C LEU A 73 0.50 7.27 10.09
N LEU A 74 1.51 7.80 9.40
CA LEU A 74 1.31 8.59 8.18
C LEU A 74 0.73 7.75 7.04
N ARG A 75 1.14 6.48 6.96
CA ARG A 75 0.70 5.56 5.91
C ARG A 75 -0.82 5.34 5.90
N ALA A 76 -1.46 5.39 7.07
CA ALA A 76 -2.92 5.29 7.19
C ALA A 76 -3.66 6.40 6.41
N PHE A 77 -3.03 7.57 6.22
CA PHE A 77 -3.63 8.71 5.53
C PHE A 77 -3.41 8.71 4.02
N PHE A 78 -2.33 8.09 3.50
CA PHE A 78 -1.98 8.18 2.08
C PHE A 78 -3.08 7.61 1.17
N GLY A 79 -3.52 6.38 1.41
CA GLY A 79 -4.51 5.71 0.58
C GLY A 79 -5.81 6.52 0.43
N PRO A 80 -6.53 6.80 1.53
CA PRO A 80 -7.78 7.56 1.49
C PRO A 80 -7.62 8.96 0.89
N THR A 81 -6.51 9.65 1.21
CA THR A 81 -6.26 11.01 0.70
C THR A 81 -6.03 11.03 -0.80
N ILE A 82 -5.19 10.11 -1.32
CA ILE A 82 -4.90 10.00 -2.76
C ILE A 82 -6.17 9.64 -3.53
N PHE A 83 -6.93 8.63 -3.06
CA PHE A 83 -8.21 8.24 -3.70
C PHE A 83 -9.19 9.41 -3.76
N SER A 84 -9.36 10.13 -2.66
CA SER A 84 -10.24 11.30 -2.58
C SER A 84 -9.74 12.46 -3.46
N LEU A 85 -8.43 12.69 -3.51
CA LEU A 85 -7.83 13.74 -4.33
C LEU A 85 -8.01 13.44 -5.83
N VAL A 86 -7.75 12.20 -6.25
CA VAL A 86 -7.96 11.76 -7.64
C VAL A 86 -9.41 11.97 -8.06
N ALA A 87 -10.38 11.62 -7.19
CA ALA A 87 -11.80 11.82 -7.45
C ALA A 87 -12.19 13.31 -7.63
N LEU A 88 -11.43 14.24 -7.03
CA LEU A 88 -11.66 15.68 -7.16
C LEU A 88 -10.98 16.32 -8.39
N ILE A 89 -9.95 15.65 -8.93
CA ILE A 89 -9.16 16.17 -10.06
C ILE A 89 -9.77 15.74 -11.40
N VAL A 90 -10.26 14.50 -11.47
CA VAL A 90 -10.73 13.89 -12.73
C VAL A 90 -12.24 14.04 -12.91
N PRO A 91 -12.71 14.27 -14.14
CA PRO A 91 -14.14 14.25 -14.45
C PRO A 91 -14.78 12.88 -14.15
N LYS A 92 -16.02 12.89 -13.66
CA LYS A 92 -16.74 11.66 -13.27
C LYS A 92 -16.76 10.56 -14.35
N LYS A 93 -16.79 10.95 -15.64
CA LYS A 93 -16.83 10.02 -16.79
C LYS A 93 -15.56 9.15 -16.89
N VAL A 94 -14.39 9.67 -16.51
CA VAL A 94 -13.11 8.98 -16.61
C VAL A 94 -12.60 8.46 -15.25
N TYR A 95 -13.39 8.66 -14.18
CA TYR A 95 -13.02 8.21 -12.84
C TYR A 95 -12.68 6.71 -12.75
N PRO A 96 -13.44 5.76 -13.38
CA PRO A 96 -13.07 4.35 -13.35
C PRO A 96 -11.68 4.08 -13.94
N ASN A 97 -11.32 4.78 -15.02
CA ASN A 97 -10.01 4.67 -15.65
C ASN A 97 -8.91 5.24 -14.71
N ALA A 98 -9.14 6.42 -14.12
CA ALA A 98 -8.20 7.02 -13.17
C ALA A 98 -7.98 6.14 -11.92
N ALA A 99 -9.04 5.51 -11.41
CA ALA A 99 -8.95 4.56 -10.30
C ALA A 99 -8.12 3.32 -10.69
N THR A 100 -8.30 2.80 -11.89
CA THR A 100 -7.49 1.68 -12.42
C THR A 100 -6.02 2.08 -12.52
N TRP A 101 -5.70 3.24 -13.08
CA TRP A 101 -4.32 3.73 -13.16
C TRP A 101 -3.70 3.92 -11.79
N ASN A 102 -4.43 4.50 -10.83
CA ASN A 102 -3.95 4.68 -9.47
C ASN A 102 -3.63 3.33 -8.79
N SER A 103 -4.53 2.35 -8.89
CA SER A 103 -4.32 1.01 -8.35
C SER A 103 -3.17 0.29 -9.04
N SER A 104 -3.03 0.46 -10.35
CA SER A 104 -1.96 -0.11 -11.15
C SER A 104 -0.59 0.46 -10.77
N THR A 105 -0.51 1.77 -10.58
CA THR A 105 0.72 2.44 -10.11
C THR A 105 1.13 1.92 -8.73
N TRP A 106 0.16 1.78 -7.82
CA TRP A 106 0.40 1.19 -6.51
C TRP A 106 0.95 -0.23 -6.60
N GLN A 107 0.33 -1.07 -7.44
CA GLN A 107 0.76 -2.46 -7.64
C GLN A 107 2.16 -2.54 -8.26
N MET A 108 2.46 -1.73 -9.27
CA MET A 108 3.80 -1.64 -9.85
C MET A 108 4.84 -1.22 -8.81
N ALA A 109 4.54 -0.20 -8.01
CA ALA A 109 5.44 0.27 -6.97
C ALA A 109 5.70 -0.80 -5.89
N SER A 110 4.68 -1.59 -5.51
CA SER A 110 4.82 -2.66 -4.52
C SER A 110 5.70 -3.83 -4.99
N VAL A 111 5.79 -4.04 -6.29
CA VAL A 111 6.63 -5.08 -6.92
C VAL A 111 8.02 -4.56 -7.24
N LEU A 112 8.10 -3.41 -7.92
CA LEU A 112 9.37 -2.85 -8.37
C LEU A 112 10.16 -2.23 -7.21
N GLY A 113 9.47 -1.69 -6.20
CA GLY A 113 10.12 -1.05 -5.05
C GLY A 113 11.14 -1.96 -4.35
N PRO A 114 10.74 -3.13 -3.85
CA PRO A 114 11.67 -4.07 -3.22
C PRO A 114 12.79 -4.55 -4.15
N ALA A 115 12.48 -4.74 -5.46
CA ALA A 115 13.48 -5.13 -6.44
C ALA A 115 14.55 -4.04 -6.62
N PHE A 116 14.14 -2.79 -6.83
CA PHE A 116 15.05 -1.65 -6.90
C PHE A 116 15.82 -1.45 -5.60
N ALA A 117 15.16 -1.58 -4.44
CA ALA A 117 15.83 -1.47 -3.16
C ALA A 117 16.92 -2.54 -3.00
N GLY A 118 16.64 -3.80 -3.35
CA GLY A 118 17.63 -4.87 -3.31
C GLY A 118 18.84 -4.61 -4.22
N LEU A 119 18.62 -4.15 -5.44
CA LEU A 119 19.68 -3.80 -6.38
C LEU A 119 20.53 -2.62 -5.87
N THR A 120 19.88 -1.54 -5.44
CA THR A 120 20.61 -0.35 -4.97
C THR A 120 21.40 -0.65 -3.70
N ILE A 121 20.82 -1.39 -2.74
CA ILE A 121 21.54 -1.80 -1.53
C ILE A 121 22.77 -2.63 -1.87
N ASN A 122 22.67 -3.55 -2.83
CA ASN A 122 23.80 -4.37 -3.25
C ASN A 122 24.92 -3.55 -3.96
N TRP A 123 24.55 -2.53 -4.76
CA TRP A 123 25.55 -1.75 -5.54
C TRP A 123 26.18 -0.60 -4.76
N ILE A 124 25.38 0.12 -3.98
CA ILE A 124 25.81 1.39 -3.34
C ILE A 124 25.63 1.39 -1.82
N GLY A 125 25.14 0.28 -1.24
CA GLY A 125 24.91 0.15 0.20
C GLY A 125 23.62 0.80 0.69
N VAL A 126 23.31 0.55 1.97
CA VAL A 126 22.05 0.99 2.62
C VAL A 126 21.95 2.52 2.69
N HIS A 127 23.03 3.18 3.11
CA HIS A 127 23.07 4.63 3.28
C HIS A 127 22.68 5.38 2.01
N TRP A 128 23.35 5.11 0.90
CA TRP A 128 23.07 5.76 -0.38
C TRP A 128 21.72 5.36 -0.98
N SER A 129 21.27 4.14 -0.72
CA SER A 129 19.92 3.72 -1.11
C SER A 129 18.84 4.54 -0.40
N LEU A 130 19.03 4.83 0.90
CA LEU A 130 18.12 5.71 1.65
C LEU A 130 18.20 7.17 1.19
N CYS A 131 19.37 7.64 0.72
CA CYS A 131 19.52 8.94 0.08
C CYS A 131 18.64 9.05 -1.17
N ILE A 132 18.62 8.02 -2.03
CA ILE A 132 17.74 7.96 -3.21
C ILE A 132 16.28 8.01 -2.78
N VAL A 133 15.88 7.21 -1.79
CA VAL A 133 14.49 7.21 -1.27
C VAL A 133 14.10 8.58 -0.76
N TYR A 134 14.95 9.24 0.02
CA TYR A 134 14.72 10.60 0.50
C TYR A 134 14.54 11.58 -0.67
N GLY A 135 15.42 11.52 -1.67
CA GLY A 135 15.33 12.36 -2.87
C GLY A 135 14.01 12.17 -3.64
N LEU A 136 13.54 10.91 -3.79
CA LEU A 136 12.25 10.60 -4.43
C LEU A 136 11.06 11.13 -3.62
N VAL A 137 11.11 11.05 -2.30
CA VAL A 137 10.06 11.61 -1.42
C VAL A 137 10.02 13.14 -1.52
N VAL A 138 11.18 13.80 -1.50
CA VAL A 138 11.27 15.27 -1.70
C VAL A 138 10.76 15.66 -3.08
N MET A 139 11.14 14.93 -4.12
CA MET A 139 10.63 15.17 -5.46
C MET A 139 9.09 15.04 -5.52
N SER A 140 8.53 14.02 -4.90
CA SER A 140 7.07 13.85 -4.78
C SER A 140 6.42 15.02 -4.05
N PHE A 141 7.03 15.51 -2.96
CA PHE A 141 6.59 16.69 -2.23
C PHE A 141 6.54 17.93 -3.12
N VAL A 142 7.61 18.17 -3.89
CA VAL A 142 7.71 19.33 -4.80
C VAL A 142 6.66 19.24 -5.92
N LEU A 143 6.53 18.07 -6.55
CA LEU A 143 5.55 17.86 -7.63
C LEU A 143 4.10 18.10 -7.18
N LEU A 144 3.80 17.85 -5.91
CA LEU A 144 2.46 18.05 -5.36
C LEU A 144 2.05 19.54 -5.32
N PHE A 145 3.01 20.47 -5.31
CA PHE A 145 2.70 21.91 -5.43
C PHE A 145 2.07 22.27 -6.78
N GLY A 146 2.33 21.50 -7.82
CA GLY A 146 1.69 21.67 -9.14
C GLY A 146 0.20 21.36 -9.15
N ILE A 147 -0.33 20.67 -8.15
CA ILE A 147 -1.77 20.38 -8.05
C ILE A 147 -2.48 21.59 -7.42
N SER A 148 -3.53 22.08 -8.06
CA SER A 148 -4.35 23.18 -7.52
C SER A 148 -5.19 22.71 -6.32
N ARG A 149 -5.43 23.61 -5.38
CA ARG A 149 -6.32 23.37 -4.22
C ARG A 149 -7.72 23.04 -4.69
N LYS A 150 -8.36 22.06 -4.02
CA LYS A 150 -9.73 21.66 -4.30
C LYS A 150 -10.60 21.91 -3.07
N PRO A 151 -11.86 22.34 -3.26
CA PRO A 151 -12.76 22.59 -2.14
C PRO A 151 -13.06 21.30 -1.38
N ILE A 152 -13.38 21.44 -0.09
CA ILE A 152 -13.88 20.34 0.73
C ILE A 152 -15.36 20.16 0.37
N LEU A 153 -15.69 19.00 -0.20
CA LEU A 153 -17.06 18.70 -0.64
C LEU A 153 -17.92 18.03 0.46
N ASN A 154 -17.37 17.85 1.66
CA ASN A 154 -18.12 17.22 2.74
C ASN A 154 -19.12 18.22 3.34
N PRO A 155 -20.44 17.97 3.27
CA PRO A 155 -21.45 18.83 3.85
C PRO A 155 -21.51 18.74 5.40
N LYS A 156 -20.82 17.77 6.00
CA LYS A 156 -20.81 17.47 7.43
C LYS A 156 -19.50 17.89 8.12
N ILE A 157 -18.96 19.05 7.73
CA ILE A 157 -17.75 19.59 8.38
C ILE A 157 -18.07 19.88 9.86
N GLY A 158 -17.19 19.39 10.76
CA GLY A 158 -17.34 19.58 12.23
C GLY A 158 -18.14 18.48 12.91
N GLU A 159 -18.56 17.42 12.19
CA GLU A 159 -19.22 16.27 12.82
C GLU A 159 -18.25 15.54 13.77
N PRO A 160 -18.74 15.09 14.98
CA PRO A 160 -17.91 14.33 15.89
C PRO A 160 -17.40 13.02 15.28
N VAL A 161 -16.13 12.68 15.54
CA VAL A 161 -15.46 11.48 15.00
C VAL A 161 -16.29 10.21 15.24
N VAL A 162 -16.78 10.02 16.46
CA VAL A 162 -17.55 8.83 16.85
C VAL A 162 -18.84 8.68 16.03
N GLN A 163 -19.51 9.79 15.74
CA GLN A 163 -20.72 9.78 14.92
C GLN A 163 -20.42 9.41 13.48
N SER A 164 -19.39 10.00 12.88
CA SER A 164 -18.92 9.71 11.53
C SER A 164 -18.52 8.24 11.38
N LEU A 165 -17.77 7.68 12.34
CA LEU A 165 -17.39 6.26 12.36
C LEU A 165 -18.62 5.35 12.47
N LYS A 166 -19.57 5.66 13.35
CA LYS A 166 -20.82 4.89 13.51
C LYS A 166 -21.65 4.90 12.22
N GLU A 167 -21.72 6.04 11.56
CA GLU A 167 -22.41 6.16 10.27
C GLU A 167 -21.72 5.35 9.17
N GLY A 168 -20.39 5.40 9.10
CA GLY A 168 -19.59 4.61 8.15
C GLY A 168 -19.79 3.11 8.33
N VAL A 169 -19.69 2.61 9.58
CA VAL A 169 -19.95 1.20 9.90
C VAL A 169 -21.40 0.83 9.55
N ARG A 170 -22.38 1.63 9.95
CA ARG A 170 -23.80 1.40 9.63
C ARG A 170 -24.04 1.38 8.12
N PHE A 171 -23.38 2.24 7.35
CA PHE A 171 -23.47 2.27 5.88
C PHE A 171 -22.98 0.97 5.25
N VAL A 172 -21.83 0.45 5.69
CA VAL A 172 -21.28 -0.83 5.21
C VAL A 172 -22.26 -1.96 5.48
N PHE A 173 -22.77 -2.08 6.72
CA PHE A 173 -23.71 -3.15 7.09
C PHE A 173 -25.10 -3.02 6.43
N LYS A 174 -25.53 -1.80 6.10
CA LYS A 174 -26.79 -1.59 5.38
C LYS A 174 -26.66 -1.86 3.88
N THR A 175 -25.50 -1.64 3.29
CA THR A 175 -25.28 -1.78 1.84
C THR A 175 -24.81 -3.18 1.51
N LYS A 176 -25.72 -4.12 1.28
CA LYS A 176 -25.42 -5.54 1.04
C LYS A 176 -24.34 -5.78 -0.01
N ALA A 177 -24.29 -4.98 -1.09
CA ALA A 177 -23.27 -5.09 -2.13
C ALA A 177 -21.87 -4.78 -1.59
N ILE A 178 -21.72 -3.73 -0.78
CA ILE A 178 -20.43 -3.35 -0.18
C ILE A 178 -20.03 -4.39 0.87
N LEU A 179 -20.96 -4.78 1.75
CA LEU A 179 -20.69 -5.80 2.77
C LEU A 179 -20.26 -7.13 2.11
N GLY A 180 -20.94 -7.55 1.06
CA GLY A 180 -20.59 -8.76 0.30
C GLY A 180 -19.21 -8.66 -0.33
N ALA A 181 -18.89 -7.54 -0.98
CA ALA A 181 -17.57 -7.33 -1.60
C ALA A 181 -16.44 -7.34 -0.56
N LEU A 182 -16.61 -6.61 0.56
CA LEU A 182 -15.61 -6.56 1.64
C LEU A 182 -15.44 -7.92 2.33
N SER A 183 -16.54 -8.67 2.55
CA SER A 183 -16.47 -9.99 3.16
C SER A 183 -15.75 -10.98 2.25
N LEU A 184 -16.01 -10.95 0.95
CA LEU A 184 -15.33 -11.80 -0.03
C LEU A 184 -13.85 -11.45 -0.14
N ASP A 185 -13.49 -10.15 -0.13
CA ASP A 185 -12.11 -9.70 -0.15
C ASP A 185 -11.37 -10.16 1.12
N MET A 186 -11.98 -10.00 2.30
CA MET A 186 -11.42 -10.46 3.56
C MET A 186 -11.16 -11.98 3.56
N ILE A 187 -12.10 -12.79 3.04
CA ILE A 187 -11.93 -14.23 2.89
C ILE A 187 -10.80 -14.54 1.91
N ALA A 188 -10.76 -13.86 0.76
CA ALA A 188 -9.72 -14.04 -0.25
C ALA A 188 -8.32 -13.73 0.32
N VAL A 189 -8.19 -12.63 1.07
CA VAL A 189 -6.92 -12.24 1.72
C VAL A 189 -6.54 -13.24 2.81
N LEU A 190 -7.50 -13.74 3.62
CA LEU A 190 -7.25 -14.73 4.66
C LEU A 190 -6.68 -16.03 4.08
N PHE A 191 -7.29 -16.55 3.02
CA PHE A 191 -6.82 -17.74 2.33
C PHE A 191 -5.66 -17.46 1.35
N GLY A 192 -5.46 -16.21 0.94
CA GLY A 192 -4.33 -15.75 0.14
C GLY A 192 -2.99 -15.71 0.86
N GLY A 193 -2.97 -16.02 2.16
CA GLY A 193 -1.77 -16.16 2.99
C GLY A 193 -0.76 -17.22 2.51
N ALA A 194 -1.07 -17.96 1.45
CA ALA A 194 -0.16 -18.91 0.79
C ALA A 194 1.21 -18.30 0.42
N VAL A 195 1.25 -16.99 0.12
CA VAL A 195 2.52 -16.27 -0.15
C VAL A 195 3.47 -16.29 1.05
N ALA A 196 2.95 -16.32 2.27
CA ALA A 196 3.76 -16.43 3.49
C ALA A 196 4.37 -17.84 3.66
N LEU A 197 3.76 -18.87 3.06
CA LEU A 197 4.23 -20.25 3.09
C LEU A 197 5.18 -20.59 1.93
N LEU A 198 5.35 -19.70 0.95
CA LEU A 198 6.24 -19.90 -0.21
C LEU A 198 7.66 -20.34 0.18
N PRO A 199 8.32 -19.79 1.23
CA PRO A 199 9.65 -20.25 1.61
C PRO A 199 9.68 -21.73 2.02
N VAL A 200 8.71 -22.15 2.83
CA VAL A 200 8.56 -23.54 3.28
C VAL A 200 8.24 -24.45 2.08
N PHE A 201 7.33 -24.00 1.21
CA PHE A 201 6.95 -24.74 0.01
C PHE A 201 8.13 -24.96 -0.94
N ALA A 202 8.95 -23.91 -1.15
CA ALA A 202 10.12 -23.97 -2.02
C ALA A 202 11.22 -24.88 -1.45
N GLN A 203 11.45 -24.85 -0.14
CA GLN A 203 12.54 -25.60 0.50
C GLN A 203 12.16 -27.06 0.79
N ASP A 204 10.98 -27.29 1.37
CA ASP A 204 10.62 -28.58 1.94
C ASP A 204 9.86 -29.46 0.93
N ILE A 205 9.00 -28.86 0.08
CA ILE A 205 8.13 -29.61 -0.83
C ILE A 205 8.73 -29.69 -2.22
N LEU A 206 9.00 -28.53 -2.83
CA LEU A 206 9.52 -28.47 -4.21
C LEU A 206 11.02 -28.68 -4.28
N LYS A 207 11.74 -28.50 -3.18
CA LYS A 207 13.21 -28.65 -3.06
C LYS A 207 13.98 -27.82 -4.11
N VAL A 208 13.44 -26.65 -4.44
CA VAL A 208 14.05 -25.71 -5.37
C VAL A 208 14.92 -24.73 -4.62
N GLY A 209 16.06 -24.37 -5.19
CA GLY A 209 16.98 -23.39 -4.60
C GLY A 209 16.44 -21.96 -4.58
N SER A 210 17.33 -21.02 -4.28
CA SER A 210 17.00 -19.59 -4.20
C SER A 210 16.41 -19.03 -5.51
N GLU A 211 16.81 -19.55 -6.66
CA GLU A 211 16.28 -19.15 -7.96
C GLU A 211 14.81 -19.55 -8.14
N GLY A 212 14.47 -20.81 -7.80
CA GLY A 212 13.10 -21.30 -7.86
C GLY A 212 12.19 -20.55 -6.87
N PHE A 213 12.67 -20.27 -5.66
CA PHE A 213 11.96 -19.42 -4.71
C PHE A 213 11.71 -18.00 -5.26
N GLY A 214 12.71 -17.42 -5.92
CA GLY A 214 12.58 -16.11 -6.58
C GLY A 214 11.48 -16.11 -7.65
N LEU A 215 11.42 -17.14 -8.49
CA LEU A 215 10.40 -17.28 -9.53
C LEU A 215 9.00 -17.45 -8.93
N LEU A 216 8.84 -18.31 -7.90
CA LEU A 216 7.57 -18.48 -7.20
C LEU A 216 7.08 -17.15 -6.60
N ARG A 217 7.97 -16.37 -6.02
CA ARG A 217 7.63 -15.07 -5.44
C ARG A 217 7.32 -14.00 -6.50
N ALA A 218 7.90 -14.10 -7.69
CA ALA A 218 7.64 -13.20 -8.80
C ALA A 218 6.32 -13.49 -9.53
N ALA A 219 5.83 -14.74 -9.48
CA ALA A 219 4.64 -15.17 -10.23
C ALA A 219 3.37 -14.34 -9.92
N PRO A 220 3.00 -14.04 -8.65
CA PRO A 220 1.88 -13.17 -8.35
C PRO A 220 2.02 -11.77 -8.93
N ALA A 221 3.24 -11.24 -8.96
CA ALA A 221 3.55 -9.92 -9.51
C ALA A 221 3.34 -9.87 -11.03
N VAL A 222 3.79 -10.92 -11.72
CA VAL A 222 3.57 -11.07 -13.18
C VAL A 222 2.07 -11.18 -13.47
N GLY A 223 1.34 -11.99 -12.69
CA GLY A 223 -0.12 -12.11 -12.81
C GLY A 223 -0.84 -10.79 -12.58
N ALA A 224 -0.45 -10.04 -11.56
CA ALA A 224 -0.99 -8.71 -11.28
C ALA A 224 -0.71 -7.73 -12.44
N PHE A 225 0.48 -7.74 -13.00
CA PHE A 225 0.85 -6.90 -14.15
C PHE A 225 0.02 -7.23 -15.41
N ILE A 226 -0.15 -8.51 -15.72
CA ILE A 226 -1.00 -8.95 -16.85
C ILE A 226 -2.44 -8.52 -16.62
N THR A 227 -2.99 -8.76 -15.43
CA THR A 227 -4.36 -8.35 -15.09
C THR A 227 -4.55 -6.84 -15.18
N MET A 228 -3.54 -6.07 -14.76
CA MET A 228 -3.51 -4.61 -14.89
C MET A 228 -3.63 -4.18 -16.35
N LEU A 229 -2.83 -4.76 -17.25
CA LEU A 229 -2.90 -4.46 -18.68
C LEU A 229 -4.29 -4.78 -19.24
N ILE A 230 -4.83 -5.95 -18.92
CA ILE A 230 -6.17 -6.37 -19.38
C ILE A 230 -7.24 -5.39 -18.88
N THR A 231 -7.22 -5.00 -17.62
CA THR A 231 -8.22 -4.10 -17.03
C THR A 231 -8.08 -2.65 -17.49
N ALA A 232 -6.89 -2.21 -17.88
CA ALA A 232 -6.65 -0.90 -18.49
C ALA A 232 -7.33 -0.79 -19.86
N TYR A 233 -7.31 -1.86 -20.66
CA TYR A 233 -7.96 -1.91 -21.99
C TYR A 233 -9.43 -2.31 -21.90
N ILE A 234 -9.81 -3.17 -20.95
CA ILE A 234 -11.18 -3.69 -20.77
C ILE A 234 -11.67 -3.31 -19.36
N PRO A 235 -12.13 -2.07 -19.15
CA PRO A 235 -12.57 -1.62 -17.84
C PRO A 235 -13.74 -2.43 -17.31
N ILE A 236 -13.71 -2.73 -16.01
CA ILE A 236 -14.73 -3.52 -15.30
C ILE A 236 -15.92 -2.60 -14.97
N SER A 237 -16.65 -2.14 -15.99
CA SER A 237 -17.79 -1.23 -15.79
C SER A 237 -19.14 -1.94 -15.67
N LYS A 238 -19.30 -3.14 -16.27
CA LYS A 238 -20.55 -3.91 -16.25
C LYS A 238 -20.36 -5.22 -15.48
N ASN A 239 -21.37 -5.62 -14.72
CA ASN A 239 -21.41 -6.89 -13.96
C ASN A 239 -20.21 -7.07 -13.00
N ALA A 240 -19.80 -5.98 -12.33
CA ALA A 240 -18.63 -5.98 -11.46
C ALA A 240 -18.69 -7.07 -10.36
N GLY A 241 -19.88 -7.31 -9.77
CA GLY A 241 -20.09 -8.36 -8.77
C GLY A 241 -19.83 -9.77 -9.30
N LEU A 242 -20.33 -10.09 -10.51
CA LEU A 242 -20.10 -11.40 -11.12
C LEU A 242 -18.62 -11.61 -11.48
N LYS A 243 -17.97 -10.57 -12.00
CA LYS A 243 -16.53 -10.60 -12.31
C LYS A 243 -15.68 -10.78 -11.04
N LEU A 244 -16.07 -10.12 -9.94
CA LEU A 244 -15.41 -10.30 -8.63
C LEU A 244 -15.55 -11.75 -8.15
N LEU A 245 -16.76 -12.31 -8.20
CA LEU A 245 -16.98 -13.72 -7.83
C LEU A 245 -16.17 -14.68 -8.69
N ALA A 246 -16.13 -14.47 -10.00
CA ALA A 246 -15.34 -15.29 -10.92
C ALA A 246 -13.83 -15.18 -10.62
N ALA A 247 -13.33 -13.98 -10.30
CA ALA A 247 -11.94 -13.76 -9.94
C ALA A 247 -11.57 -14.49 -8.63
N ILE A 248 -12.42 -14.38 -7.59
CA ILE A 248 -12.21 -15.06 -6.31
C ILE A 248 -12.29 -16.58 -6.46
N PHE A 249 -13.23 -17.08 -7.25
CA PHE A 249 -13.34 -18.51 -7.56
C PHE A 249 -12.08 -19.01 -8.27
N SER A 250 -11.62 -18.32 -9.31
CA SER A 250 -10.39 -18.66 -10.04
C SER A 250 -9.16 -18.63 -9.12
N PHE A 251 -9.08 -17.61 -8.24
CA PHE A 251 -8.03 -17.52 -7.23
C PHE A 251 -8.04 -18.74 -6.29
N GLY A 252 -9.21 -19.13 -5.77
CA GLY A 252 -9.34 -20.31 -4.92
C GLY A 252 -8.90 -21.60 -5.62
N VAL A 253 -9.28 -21.78 -6.90
CA VAL A 253 -8.82 -22.90 -7.72
C VAL A 253 -7.29 -22.89 -7.87
N CYS A 254 -6.70 -21.74 -8.17
CA CYS A 254 -5.24 -21.60 -8.27
C CYS A 254 -4.52 -21.95 -6.96
N ILE A 255 -5.05 -21.53 -5.81
CA ILE A 255 -4.48 -21.90 -4.49
C ILE A 255 -4.57 -23.40 -4.23
N ILE A 256 -5.69 -24.05 -4.57
CA ILE A 256 -5.84 -25.50 -4.43
C ILE A 256 -4.84 -26.23 -5.34
N VAL A 257 -4.75 -25.85 -6.61
CA VAL A 257 -3.79 -26.43 -7.56
C VAL A 257 -2.35 -26.26 -7.09
N PHE A 258 -2.02 -25.04 -6.61
CA PHE A 258 -0.70 -24.76 -6.02
C PHE A 258 -0.43 -25.66 -4.80
N GLY A 259 -1.38 -25.79 -3.88
CA GLY A 259 -1.23 -26.61 -2.66
C GLY A 259 -1.10 -28.11 -2.93
N LEU A 260 -1.66 -28.59 -4.03
CA LEU A 260 -1.55 -29.99 -4.46
C LEU A 260 -0.34 -30.27 -5.35
N SER A 261 0.35 -29.23 -5.83
CA SER A 261 1.52 -29.39 -6.71
C SER A 261 2.72 -29.86 -5.90
N SER A 262 3.32 -30.96 -6.31
CA SER A 262 4.61 -31.47 -5.83
C SER A 262 5.74 -31.28 -6.83
N VAL A 263 5.45 -30.63 -7.96
CA VAL A 263 6.41 -30.36 -9.06
C VAL A 263 6.48 -28.88 -9.31
N PHE A 264 7.71 -28.39 -9.53
CA PHE A 264 7.99 -26.97 -9.86
C PHE A 264 7.64 -26.67 -11.31
#